data_8f4821e599654fbbbb2e93525a9b9ead
#
_entry.id   8f4821e599654fbbbb2e93525a9b9ead
#
_cell.length_a   1.000
_cell.length_b   1.000
_cell.length_c   1.000
_cell.angle_alpha   90.00
_cell.angle_beta   90.00
_cell.angle_gamma   90.00
#
_symmetry.space_group_name_H-M   'P 1'
#
loop_
_entity.id
_entity.type
_entity.pdbx_description
1 polymer ?
#
loop_
_entity_poly.entity_id
_entity_poly.type
_entity_poly.pdbx_seq_one_letter_code
_entity_poly.pdbx_strand_id
1 'polypeptide(L)'
;QHFMLADNLTVWENIRLFAGIYGVPEAEIAPRAEAMLRQIGLYEERKSLVAELPLGWKQRLAFSAAIFHRPRLVFLDEPTGGVDPATRRQFWELIYQAAGEGITVFVTTHYMDEAEYCDRISMMVDGQIRALDTPAGLKSRFHARDMDEVFQKLAREARRN
;
A
#
# COMPACT_ATOMS: atom_id res chain seq x y z
N GLN A 1 8.41 6.09 -8.88
CA GLN A 1 8.21 5.18 -7.73
C GLN A 1 9.54 5.01 -7.01
N HIS A 2 9.82 5.86 -6.05
CA HIS A 2 10.96 5.68 -5.18
C HIS A 2 10.48 5.11 -3.86
N PHE A 3 10.81 3.83 -3.61
CA PHE A 3 10.68 3.30 -2.26
C PHE A 3 11.65 4.05 -1.37
N MET A 4 11.23 4.40 -0.16
CA MET A 4 12.12 5.04 0.83
C MET A 4 13.20 4.10 1.39
N LEU A 5 13.39 2.91 0.80
CA LEU A 5 14.43 1.96 1.21
C LEU A 5 15.79 2.39 0.69
N ALA A 6 16.82 2.21 1.52
CA ALA A 6 18.22 2.40 1.12
C ALA A 6 18.72 1.12 0.45
N ASP A 7 18.93 1.17 -0.87
CA ASP A 7 19.34 0.03 -1.68
C ASP A 7 20.71 -0.56 -1.27
N ASN A 8 21.58 0.27 -0.72
CA ASN A 8 22.93 -0.10 -0.24
C ASN A 8 22.97 -0.66 1.19
N LEU A 9 21.83 -0.75 1.84
CA LEU A 9 21.68 -1.37 3.15
C LEU A 9 20.99 -2.74 3.01
N THR A 10 21.25 -3.62 3.96
CA THR A 10 20.54 -4.89 4.07
C THR A 10 19.08 -4.68 4.49
N VAL A 11 18.26 -5.71 4.32
CA VAL A 11 16.87 -5.74 4.82
C VAL A 11 16.83 -5.37 6.31
N TRP A 12 17.67 -5.99 7.11
CA TRP A 12 17.76 -5.74 8.55
C TRP A 12 18.15 -4.30 8.88
N GLU A 13 19.17 -3.78 8.22
CA GLU A 13 19.65 -2.41 8.43
C GLU A 13 18.59 -1.36 8.03
N ASN A 14 17.84 -1.61 6.95
CA ASN A 14 16.71 -0.74 6.59
C ASN A 14 15.65 -0.68 7.69
N ILE A 15 15.26 -1.82 8.25
CA ILE A 15 14.26 -1.85 9.34
C ILE A 15 14.80 -1.09 10.56
N ARG A 16 16.05 -1.31 10.94
CA ARG A 16 16.66 -0.59 12.07
C ARG A 16 16.74 0.91 11.82
N LEU A 17 17.09 1.31 10.59
CA LEU A 17 17.14 2.71 10.20
C LEU A 17 15.78 3.39 10.39
N PHE A 18 14.72 2.83 9.82
CA PHE A 18 13.37 3.40 9.94
C PHE A 18 12.83 3.33 11.37
N ALA A 19 13.07 2.23 12.09
CA ALA A 19 12.70 2.12 13.50
C ALA A 19 13.35 3.22 14.34
N GLY A 20 14.65 3.51 14.09
CA GLY A 20 15.37 4.58 14.76
C GLY A 20 14.84 5.97 14.40
N ILE A 21 14.57 6.24 13.11
CA ILE A 21 14.00 7.51 12.65
C ILE A 21 12.64 7.79 13.33
N TYR A 22 11.83 6.75 13.50
CA TYR A 22 10.50 6.87 14.11
C TYR A 22 10.49 6.69 15.64
N GLY A 23 11.67 6.60 16.27
CA GLY A 23 11.81 6.58 17.71
C GLY A 23 11.33 5.29 18.38
N VAL A 24 11.37 4.15 17.69
CA VAL A 24 11.07 2.85 18.30
C VAL A 24 12.18 2.50 19.30
N PRO A 25 11.84 2.10 20.55
CA PRO A 25 12.85 1.75 21.55
C PRO A 25 13.76 0.60 21.05
N GLU A 26 15.09 0.75 21.22
CA GLU A 26 16.07 -0.21 20.72
C GLU A 26 15.77 -1.66 21.17
N ALA A 27 15.33 -1.83 22.42
CA ALA A 27 14.99 -3.14 22.96
C ALA A 27 13.82 -3.84 22.23
N GLU A 28 12.95 -3.07 21.57
CA GLU A 28 11.79 -3.60 20.84
C GLU A 28 12.11 -3.90 19.37
N ILE A 29 13.18 -3.32 18.81
CA ILE A 29 13.44 -3.39 17.36
C ILE A 29 13.67 -4.84 16.94
N ALA A 30 14.61 -5.54 17.57
CA ALA A 30 15.00 -6.87 17.14
C ALA A 30 13.84 -7.88 17.18
N PRO A 31 13.10 -8.07 18.30
CA PRO A 31 12.01 -9.05 18.34
C PRO A 31 10.87 -8.70 17.39
N ARG A 32 10.55 -7.40 17.23
CA ARG A 32 9.49 -6.97 16.31
C ARG A 32 9.90 -7.12 14.85
N ALA A 33 11.17 -6.81 14.52
CA ALA A 33 11.71 -6.97 13.18
C ALA A 33 11.74 -8.44 12.74
N GLU A 34 12.15 -9.35 13.63
CA GLU A 34 12.12 -10.78 13.34
C GLU A 34 10.70 -11.28 13.08
N ALA A 35 9.75 -10.92 13.93
CA ALA A 35 8.34 -11.30 13.76
C ALA A 35 7.78 -10.79 12.43
N MET A 36 8.01 -9.51 12.11
CA MET A 36 7.58 -8.88 10.86
C MET A 36 8.21 -9.55 9.65
N LEU A 37 9.53 -9.81 9.67
CA LEU A 37 10.22 -10.45 8.54
C LEU A 37 9.73 -11.88 8.29
N ARG A 38 9.43 -12.66 9.35
CA ARG A 38 8.82 -13.98 9.21
C ARG A 38 7.43 -13.89 8.57
N GLN A 39 6.63 -12.92 9.00
CA GLN A 39 5.28 -12.69 8.49
C GLN A 39 5.26 -12.36 6.99
N ILE A 40 6.18 -11.52 6.52
CA ILE A 40 6.27 -11.16 5.11
C ILE A 40 7.16 -12.08 4.27
N GLY A 41 7.70 -13.15 4.87
CA GLY A 41 8.51 -14.15 4.18
C GLY A 41 9.91 -13.69 3.79
N LEU A 42 10.48 -12.69 4.49
CA LEU A 42 11.81 -12.12 4.22
C LEU A 42 12.84 -12.40 5.31
N TYR A 43 12.56 -13.30 6.25
CA TYR A 43 13.48 -13.54 7.36
C TYR A 43 14.82 -14.13 6.91
N GLU A 44 14.82 -15.03 5.95
CA GLU A 44 16.05 -15.62 5.41
C GLU A 44 16.90 -14.57 4.64
N GLU A 45 16.24 -13.62 4.03
CA GLU A 45 16.87 -12.52 3.25
C GLU A 45 17.29 -11.32 4.11
N ARG A 46 17.21 -11.40 5.44
CA ARG A 46 17.49 -10.28 6.34
C ARG A 46 18.90 -9.68 6.20
N LYS A 47 19.85 -10.46 5.68
CA LYS A 47 21.25 -10.06 5.44
C LYS A 47 21.52 -9.66 3.98
N SER A 48 20.58 -9.89 3.08
CA SER A 48 20.70 -9.52 1.67
C SER A 48 20.54 -8.01 1.51
N LEU A 49 21.26 -7.43 0.54
CA LEU A 49 21.08 -6.02 0.18
C LEU A 49 19.69 -5.79 -0.41
N VAL A 50 19.07 -4.69 -0.08
CA VAL A 50 17.78 -4.33 -0.66
C VAL A 50 17.84 -4.19 -2.17
N ALA A 51 18.97 -3.72 -2.72
CA ALA A 51 19.19 -3.66 -4.18
C ALA A 51 18.95 -5.00 -4.88
N GLU A 52 19.23 -6.12 -4.24
CA GLU A 52 19.16 -7.47 -4.80
C GLU A 52 17.76 -8.10 -4.74
N LEU A 53 16.85 -7.48 -4.01
CA LEU A 53 15.50 -8.02 -3.84
C LEU A 53 14.63 -7.81 -5.09
N PRO A 54 13.78 -8.78 -5.44
CA PRO A 54 12.72 -8.58 -6.42
C PRO A 54 11.78 -7.43 -6.03
N LEU A 55 11.20 -6.76 -7.01
CA LEU A 55 10.35 -5.59 -6.82
C LEU A 55 9.23 -5.82 -5.79
N GLY A 56 8.49 -6.92 -5.91
CA GLY A 56 7.40 -7.23 -4.97
C GLY A 56 7.87 -7.44 -3.53
N TRP A 57 9.10 -7.90 -3.32
CA TRP A 57 9.70 -8.03 -2.00
C TRP A 57 10.10 -6.67 -1.43
N LYS A 58 10.66 -5.79 -2.28
CA LYS A 58 10.94 -4.40 -1.90
C LYS A 58 9.67 -3.66 -1.48
N GLN A 59 8.57 -3.85 -2.22
CA GLN A 59 7.29 -3.25 -1.87
C GLN A 59 6.77 -3.71 -0.50
N ARG A 60 6.77 -5.04 -0.25
CA ARG A 60 6.36 -5.58 1.05
C ARG A 60 7.24 -5.09 2.19
N LEU A 61 8.55 -5.06 2.00
CA LEU A 61 9.49 -4.54 2.99
C LEU A 61 9.24 -3.04 3.26
N ALA A 62 9.10 -2.23 2.20
CA ALA A 62 8.87 -0.79 2.33
C ALA A 62 7.59 -0.47 3.10
N PHE A 63 6.49 -1.15 2.78
CA PHE A 63 5.23 -1.00 3.50
C PHE A 63 5.38 -1.42 4.97
N SER A 64 5.97 -2.59 5.24
CA SER A 64 6.15 -3.09 6.60
C SER A 64 7.05 -2.19 7.44
N ALA A 65 8.12 -1.62 6.84
CA ALA A 65 8.96 -0.63 7.50
C ALA A 65 8.18 0.67 7.80
N ALA A 66 7.33 1.12 6.87
CA ALA A 66 6.51 2.32 7.05
C ALA A 66 5.51 2.20 8.20
N ILE A 67 4.97 1.00 8.47
CA ILE A 67 4.02 0.76 9.56
C ILE A 67 4.68 0.23 10.85
N PHE A 68 5.99 0.00 10.84
CA PHE A 68 6.72 -0.62 11.97
C PHE A 68 6.56 0.13 13.29
N HIS A 69 6.48 1.44 13.25
CA HIS A 69 6.26 2.31 14.42
C HIS A 69 4.77 2.45 14.81
N ARG A 70 3.86 1.69 14.17
CA ARG A 70 2.40 1.69 14.40
C ARG A 70 1.77 3.07 14.23
N PRO A 71 1.86 3.70 13.07
CA PRO A 71 1.22 4.98 12.79
C PRO A 71 -0.30 4.85 12.82
N ARG A 72 -1.01 5.95 13.08
CA ARG A 72 -2.47 5.97 12.96
C ARG A 72 -2.95 6.05 11.51
N LEU A 73 -2.12 6.60 10.63
CA LEU A 73 -2.42 6.83 9.22
C LEU A 73 -1.16 6.60 8.38
N VAL A 74 -1.30 5.92 7.27
CA VAL A 74 -0.24 5.76 6.26
C VAL A 74 -0.77 6.12 4.87
N PHE A 75 0.07 6.76 4.07
CA PHE A 75 -0.21 7.09 2.67
C PHE A 75 0.65 6.22 1.76
N LEU A 76 0.00 5.61 0.79
CA LEU A 76 0.63 4.76 -0.22
C LEU A 76 0.31 5.32 -1.61
N ASP A 77 1.34 5.68 -2.36
CA ASP A 77 1.18 6.20 -3.72
C ASP A 77 1.51 5.10 -4.73
N GLU A 78 0.47 4.62 -5.43
CA GLU A 78 0.54 3.55 -6.42
C GLU A 78 1.38 2.33 -5.97
N PRO A 79 1.13 1.76 -4.78
CA PRO A 79 2.06 0.84 -4.14
C PRO A 79 2.25 -0.50 -4.87
N THR A 80 1.34 -0.84 -5.78
CA THR A 80 1.31 -2.11 -6.51
C THR A 80 1.71 -1.95 -7.98
N GLY A 81 2.19 -0.77 -8.36
CA GLY A 81 2.64 -0.49 -9.71
C GLY A 81 3.80 -1.42 -10.14
N GLY A 82 3.68 -2.02 -11.34
CA GLY A 82 4.75 -2.82 -11.94
C GLY A 82 4.91 -4.25 -11.40
N VAL A 83 4.03 -4.74 -10.52
CA VAL A 83 4.06 -6.13 -10.05
C VAL A 83 2.97 -6.99 -10.69
N ASP A 84 3.21 -8.29 -10.70
CA ASP A 84 2.25 -9.28 -11.20
C ASP A 84 1.00 -9.36 -10.31
N PRO A 85 -0.13 -9.90 -10.82
CA PRO A 85 -1.40 -9.97 -10.08
C PRO A 85 -1.34 -10.77 -8.77
N ALA A 86 -0.49 -11.80 -8.69
CA ALA A 86 -0.37 -12.61 -7.46
C ALA A 86 0.34 -11.81 -6.37
N THR A 87 1.44 -11.13 -6.72
CA THR A 87 2.17 -10.22 -5.82
C THR A 87 1.29 -9.05 -5.36
N ARG A 88 0.47 -8.49 -6.26
CA ARG A 88 -0.51 -7.45 -5.95
C ARG A 88 -1.50 -7.90 -4.88
N ARG A 89 -2.09 -9.10 -5.03
CA ARG A 89 -3.01 -9.67 -4.04
C ARG A 89 -2.36 -9.82 -2.67
N GLN A 90 -1.13 -10.35 -2.62
CA GLN A 90 -0.38 -10.49 -1.37
C GLN A 90 -0.13 -9.14 -0.69
N PHE A 91 0.11 -8.09 -1.47
CA PHE A 91 0.28 -6.74 -0.93
C PHE A 91 -1.02 -6.20 -0.32
N TRP A 92 -2.16 -6.41 -0.96
CA TRP A 92 -3.47 -6.04 -0.41
C TRP A 92 -3.81 -6.79 0.87
N GLU A 93 -3.40 -8.05 1.00
CA GLU A 93 -3.53 -8.80 2.26
C GLU A 93 -2.76 -8.13 3.42
N LEU A 94 -1.58 -7.57 3.15
CA LEU A 94 -0.83 -6.80 4.15
C LEU A 94 -1.55 -5.49 4.52
N ILE A 95 -2.15 -4.81 3.54
CA ILE A 95 -2.97 -3.61 3.80
C ILE A 95 -4.15 -3.95 4.71
N TYR A 96 -4.90 -5.01 4.41
CA TYR A 96 -6.02 -5.44 5.26
C TYR A 96 -5.59 -5.79 6.68
N GLN A 97 -4.45 -6.42 6.82
CA GLN A 97 -3.89 -6.77 8.12
C GLN A 97 -3.56 -5.51 8.93
N ALA A 98 -2.89 -4.54 8.32
CA ALA A 98 -2.60 -3.25 8.94
C ALA A 98 -3.89 -2.49 9.32
N ALA A 99 -4.89 -2.50 8.45
CA ALA A 99 -6.20 -1.90 8.72
C ALA A 99 -6.91 -2.61 9.90
N GLY A 100 -6.86 -3.94 9.97
CA GLY A 100 -7.36 -4.74 11.09
C GLY A 100 -6.67 -4.45 12.42
N GLU A 101 -5.42 -3.98 12.40
CA GLU A 101 -4.66 -3.50 13.55
C GLU A 101 -4.99 -2.04 13.94
N GLY A 102 -5.91 -1.39 13.23
CA GLY A 102 -6.37 -0.03 13.49
C GLY A 102 -5.60 1.07 12.77
N ILE A 103 -4.77 0.74 11.80
CA ILE A 103 -4.08 1.70 10.95
C ILE A 103 -5.01 2.14 9.81
N THR A 104 -5.23 3.44 9.65
CA THR A 104 -5.92 3.97 8.47
C THR A 104 -4.95 3.98 7.29
N VAL A 105 -5.29 3.28 6.21
CA VAL A 105 -4.44 3.23 5.01
C VAL A 105 -5.11 4.02 3.89
N PHE A 106 -4.43 5.05 3.41
CA PHE A 106 -4.84 5.84 2.25
C PHE A 106 -4.00 5.41 1.04
N VAL A 107 -4.66 4.86 0.02
CA VAL A 107 -3.99 4.35 -1.19
C VAL A 107 -4.40 5.20 -2.39
N THR A 108 -3.44 5.64 -3.20
CA THR A 108 -3.73 6.11 -4.56
C THR A 108 -3.48 4.96 -5.54
N THR A 109 -4.33 4.83 -6.53
CA THR A 109 -4.16 3.84 -7.60
C THR A 109 -4.85 4.31 -8.87
N HIS A 110 -4.32 3.90 -10.01
CA HIS A 110 -4.97 4.03 -11.31
C HIS A 110 -5.58 2.70 -11.80
N TYR A 111 -5.47 1.64 -11.00
CA TYR A 111 -6.09 0.34 -11.27
C TYR A 111 -7.49 0.31 -10.66
N MET A 112 -8.51 0.31 -11.51
CA MET A 112 -9.90 0.36 -11.03
C MET A 112 -10.34 -0.91 -10.33
N ASP A 113 -9.72 -2.06 -10.63
CA ASP A 113 -9.93 -3.31 -9.93
C ASP A 113 -9.47 -3.25 -8.46
N GLU A 114 -8.42 -2.47 -8.17
CA GLU A 114 -7.97 -2.25 -6.80
C GLU A 114 -8.94 -1.41 -5.98
N ALA A 115 -9.68 -0.53 -6.62
CA ALA A 115 -10.70 0.26 -5.94
C ALA A 115 -11.79 -0.62 -5.30
N GLU A 116 -12.06 -1.81 -5.84
CA GLU A 116 -13.00 -2.78 -5.24
C GLU A 116 -12.53 -3.30 -3.88
N TYR A 117 -11.24 -3.20 -3.56
CA TYR A 117 -10.66 -3.65 -2.28
C TYR A 117 -10.77 -2.60 -1.16
N CYS A 118 -11.19 -1.38 -1.47
CA CYS A 118 -11.25 -0.27 -0.52
C CYS A 118 -12.61 -0.18 0.16
N ASP A 119 -12.63 0.21 1.44
CA ASP A 119 -13.89 0.50 2.16
C ASP A 119 -14.56 1.76 1.60
N ARG A 120 -13.76 2.75 1.19
CA ARG A 120 -14.24 4.01 0.61
C ARG A 120 -13.33 4.45 -0.53
N ILE A 121 -13.94 5.02 -1.55
CA ILE A 121 -13.26 5.47 -2.77
C ILE A 121 -13.56 6.94 -3.02
N SER A 122 -12.50 7.69 -3.30
CA SER A 122 -12.57 9.05 -3.83
C SER A 122 -12.16 9.03 -5.30
N MET A 123 -13.10 9.31 -6.20
CA MET A 123 -12.83 9.37 -7.64
C MET A 123 -12.48 10.79 -8.05
N MET A 124 -11.27 10.96 -8.61
CA MET A 124 -10.77 12.23 -9.09
C MET A 124 -10.79 12.25 -10.63
N VAL A 125 -11.38 13.31 -11.20
CA VAL A 125 -11.36 13.56 -12.65
C VAL A 125 -11.08 15.05 -12.87
N ASP A 126 -10.13 15.38 -13.74
CA ASP A 126 -9.71 16.75 -14.05
C ASP A 126 -9.37 17.58 -12.79
N GLY A 127 -8.63 16.96 -11.84
CA GLY A 127 -8.18 17.62 -10.61
C GLY A 127 -9.28 17.86 -9.57
N GLN A 128 -10.50 17.35 -9.78
CA GLN A 128 -11.63 17.51 -8.87
C GLN A 128 -12.14 16.16 -8.37
N ILE A 129 -12.49 16.09 -7.08
CA ILE A 129 -13.18 14.93 -6.54
C ILE A 129 -14.63 14.96 -7.04
N ARG A 130 -14.98 14.03 -7.90
CA ARG A 130 -16.31 13.93 -8.53
C ARG A 130 -17.26 12.99 -7.81
N ALA A 131 -16.71 12.00 -7.10
CA ALA A 131 -17.51 11.06 -6.32
C ALA A 131 -16.71 10.57 -5.11
N LEU A 132 -17.41 10.33 -4.01
CA LEU A 132 -16.86 9.76 -2.79
C LEU A 132 -17.93 8.86 -2.16
N ASP A 133 -17.68 7.54 -2.10
CA ASP A 133 -18.58 6.57 -1.48
C ASP A 133 -17.86 5.22 -1.34
N THR A 134 -18.58 4.18 -0.88
CA THR A 134 -18.16 2.79 -0.96
C THR A 134 -18.17 2.29 -2.42
N PRO A 135 -17.43 1.24 -2.78
CA PRO A 135 -17.51 0.62 -4.11
C PRO A 135 -18.93 0.27 -4.51
N ALA A 136 -19.69 -0.35 -3.60
CA ALA A 136 -21.07 -0.73 -3.85
C ALA A 136 -21.99 0.50 -4.06
N GLY A 137 -21.80 1.55 -3.26
CA GLY A 137 -22.55 2.81 -3.38
C GLY A 137 -22.31 3.49 -4.73
N LEU A 138 -21.02 3.56 -5.16
CA LEU A 138 -20.68 4.12 -6.46
C LEU A 138 -21.26 3.31 -7.62
N LYS A 139 -21.11 2.00 -7.60
CA LYS A 139 -21.71 1.13 -8.64
C LYS A 139 -23.23 1.29 -8.72
N SER A 140 -23.90 1.34 -7.60
CA SER A 140 -25.35 1.57 -7.55
C SER A 140 -25.73 2.95 -8.10
N ARG A 141 -25.07 4.01 -7.64
CA ARG A 141 -25.33 5.41 -8.04
C ARG A 141 -25.17 5.62 -9.54
N PHE A 142 -24.16 5.02 -10.13
CA PHE A 142 -23.84 5.17 -11.55
C PHE A 142 -24.42 4.04 -12.41
N HIS A 143 -25.21 3.11 -11.85
CA HIS A 143 -25.73 1.93 -12.57
C HIS A 143 -24.61 1.21 -13.34
N ALA A 144 -23.48 0.95 -12.66
CA ALA A 144 -22.27 0.38 -13.22
C ALA A 144 -22.01 -1.03 -12.68
N ARG A 145 -21.39 -1.89 -13.49
CA ARG A 145 -21.06 -3.28 -13.13
C ARG A 145 -19.81 -3.35 -12.28
N ASP A 146 -18.86 -2.45 -12.54
CA ASP A 146 -17.53 -2.41 -11.94
C ASP A 146 -17.03 -0.96 -11.81
N MET A 147 -15.87 -0.79 -11.18
CA MET A 147 -15.30 0.54 -10.94
C MET A 147 -14.74 1.18 -12.21
N ASP A 148 -14.34 0.40 -13.22
CA ASP A 148 -13.97 0.92 -14.54
C ASP A 148 -15.13 1.65 -15.21
N GLU A 149 -16.32 1.04 -15.17
CA GLU A 149 -17.52 1.65 -15.74
C GLU A 149 -17.94 2.91 -14.97
N VAL A 150 -17.79 2.92 -13.64
CA VAL A 150 -18.00 4.14 -12.82
C VAL A 150 -17.07 5.27 -13.28
N PHE A 151 -15.78 4.97 -13.38
CA PHE A 151 -14.78 5.96 -13.82
C PHE A 151 -15.06 6.50 -15.22
N GLN A 152 -15.38 5.62 -16.19
CA GLN A 152 -15.73 6.02 -17.55
C GLN A 152 -16.94 6.95 -17.62
N LYS A 153 -17.98 6.70 -16.80
CA LYS A 153 -19.17 7.55 -16.73
C LYS A 153 -18.83 8.93 -16.18
N LEU A 154 -18.07 8.99 -15.09
CA LEU A 154 -17.59 10.24 -14.49
C LEU A 154 -16.71 11.04 -15.45
N ALA A 155 -15.77 10.38 -16.15
CA ALA A 155 -14.92 11.05 -17.13
C ALA A 155 -15.70 11.61 -18.34
N ARG A 156 -16.76 10.91 -18.78
CA ARG A 156 -17.65 11.44 -19.84
C ARG A 156 -18.48 12.62 -19.38
N GLU A 157 -18.98 12.62 -18.15
CA GLU A 157 -19.72 13.74 -17.57
C GLU A 157 -18.84 15.00 -17.43
N ALA A 158 -17.59 14.83 -17.00
CA ALA A 158 -16.63 15.92 -16.86
C ALA A 158 -16.31 16.61 -18.18
N ARG A 159 -16.28 15.86 -19.31
CA ARG A 159 -16.04 16.42 -20.66
C ARG A 159 -17.23 17.16 -21.26
N ARG A 160 -18.43 17.02 -20.68
CA ARG A 160 -19.66 17.65 -21.19
C ARG A 160 -19.98 18.97 -20.47
N ASN A 161 -19.30 19.24 -19.37
CA ASN A 161 -19.41 20.48 -18.59
C ASN A 161 -18.19 21.38 -18.81
#